data_204c924f97f9e89e05609e219a45c48b
#
_entry.id   204c924f97f9e89e05609e219a45c48b
#
_cell.length_a   1.000
_cell.length_b   1.000
_cell.length_c   1.000
_cell.angle_alpha   90.00
_cell.angle_beta   90.00
_cell.angle_gamma   90.00
#
_symmetry.space_group_name_H-M   'P 1'
#
loop_
_entity.id
_entity.type
_entity.pdbx_description
1 polymer ?
#
loop_
_entity_poly.entity_id
_entity_poly.type
_entity_poly.pdbx_seq_one_letter_code
_entity_poly.pdbx_strand_id
1 'polypeptide(L)'
;MSNLDKIKAVYDAFAKGDIPSVLEIMSPDIDWTEAEGFPYAGTYHGPRAVLEGVFMRLGTEWKGFAAVPHEFVDGGDTIVALGKYSGTYKATNKSFQADFAHVWKLRDGKAVRFVQYVDTLLVQRALDAALPNP
;
A
#
# COMPACT_ATOMS: atom_id res chain seq x y z
N MET A 1 -16.30 4.04 15.54
CA MET A 1 -15.89 3.09 14.51
C MET A 1 -14.84 2.14 15.07
N SER A 2 -14.95 0.88 14.75
CA SER A 2 -13.93 -0.11 15.10
C SER A 2 -12.64 0.12 14.29
N ASN A 3 -11.55 -0.51 14.73
CA ASN A 3 -10.31 -0.48 13.96
C ASN A 3 -10.52 -1.08 12.56
N LEU A 4 -11.28 -2.18 12.45
CA LEU A 4 -11.60 -2.79 11.17
C LEU A 4 -12.31 -1.79 10.24
N ASP A 5 -13.32 -1.08 10.76
CA ASP A 5 -14.06 -0.09 9.96
C ASP A 5 -13.15 1.03 9.47
N LYS A 6 -12.24 1.49 10.33
CA LYS A 6 -11.27 2.54 9.97
C LYS A 6 -10.33 2.09 8.86
N ILE A 7 -9.83 0.85 8.93
CA ILE A 7 -8.95 0.33 7.89
C ILE A 7 -9.70 0.11 6.58
N LYS A 8 -10.93 -0.41 6.61
CA LYS A 8 -11.75 -0.50 5.40
C LYS A 8 -11.93 0.86 4.74
N ALA A 9 -12.17 1.90 5.54
CA ALA A 9 -12.33 3.26 5.02
C ALA A 9 -11.06 3.80 4.36
N VAL A 10 -9.87 3.37 4.81
CA VAL A 10 -8.60 3.73 4.17
C VAL A 10 -8.54 3.24 2.73
N TYR A 11 -8.92 1.99 2.49
CA TYR A 11 -8.92 1.44 1.13
C TYR A 11 -9.97 2.10 0.24
N ASP A 12 -11.14 2.43 0.77
CA ASP A 12 -12.16 3.18 0.04
C ASP A 12 -11.63 4.57 -0.35
N ALA A 13 -10.96 5.26 0.57
CA ALA A 13 -10.36 6.57 0.31
C ALA A 13 -9.26 6.47 -0.75
N PHE A 14 -8.39 5.48 -0.64
CA PHE A 14 -7.32 5.26 -1.62
C PHE A 14 -7.89 5.01 -3.02
N ALA A 15 -8.95 4.22 -3.12
CA ALA A 15 -9.62 3.93 -4.40
C ALA A 15 -10.20 5.19 -5.05
N LYS A 16 -10.61 6.17 -4.25
CA LYS A 16 -11.15 7.46 -4.72
C LYS A 16 -10.07 8.51 -4.98
N GLY A 17 -8.81 8.20 -4.68
CA GLY A 17 -7.73 9.17 -4.74
C GLY A 17 -7.75 10.19 -3.60
N ASP A 18 -8.50 9.92 -2.53
CA ASP A 18 -8.58 10.80 -1.36
C ASP A 18 -7.42 10.53 -0.40
N ILE A 19 -6.24 10.97 -0.80
CA ILE A 19 -5.02 10.76 -0.03
C ILE A 19 -5.05 11.45 1.34
N PRO A 20 -5.59 12.68 1.49
CA PRO A 20 -5.71 13.28 2.82
C PRO A 20 -6.42 12.38 3.84
N SER A 21 -7.50 11.70 3.44
CA SER A 21 -8.21 10.77 4.33
C SER A 21 -7.38 9.54 4.66
N VAL A 22 -6.55 9.06 3.74
CA VAL A 22 -5.61 7.96 4.02
C VAL A 22 -4.57 8.39 5.05
N LEU A 23 -4.02 9.58 4.92
CA LEU A 23 -3.01 10.08 5.86
C LEU A 23 -3.58 10.35 7.25
N GLU A 24 -4.86 10.70 7.34
CA GLU A 24 -5.51 11.08 8.60
C GLU A 24 -5.55 9.94 9.62
N ILE A 25 -5.62 8.68 9.17
CA ILE A 25 -5.59 7.53 10.09
C ILE A 25 -4.22 7.30 10.70
N MET A 26 -3.18 7.86 10.11
CA MET A 26 -1.81 7.62 10.54
C MET A 26 -1.49 8.40 11.81
N SER A 27 -0.85 7.71 12.78
CA SER A 27 -0.20 8.39 13.90
C SER A 27 0.94 9.28 13.36
N PRO A 28 1.23 10.42 13.99
CA PRO A 28 2.42 11.21 13.63
C PRO A 28 3.72 10.40 13.68
N ASP A 29 3.75 9.33 14.48
CA ASP A 29 4.94 8.47 14.67
C ASP A 29 4.84 7.16 13.90
N ILE A 30 3.97 7.05 12.90
CA ILE A 30 3.80 5.78 12.17
C ILE A 30 5.12 5.32 11.57
N ASP A 31 5.36 4.01 11.66
CA ASP A 31 6.39 3.31 10.89
C ASP A 31 5.71 2.56 9.75
N TRP A 32 6.03 2.93 8.53
CA TRP A 32 5.45 2.38 7.31
C TRP A 32 6.53 1.63 6.54
N THR A 33 6.40 0.31 6.44
CA THR A 33 7.42 -0.53 5.78
C THR A 33 6.89 -1.08 4.47
N GLU A 34 7.62 -0.76 3.39
CA GLU A 34 7.40 -1.34 2.07
C GLU A 34 8.39 -2.50 1.86
N ALA A 35 7.91 -3.56 1.22
CA ALA A 35 8.65 -4.83 1.09
C ALA A 35 9.92 -4.71 0.24
N GLU A 36 10.93 -5.50 0.61
CA GLU A 36 12.07 -5.71 -0.26
C GLU A 36 11.61 -6.26 -1.62
N GLY A 37 12.16 -5.71 -2.69
CA GLY A 37 11.74 -6.06 -4.05
C GLY A 37 10.59 -5.20 -4.58
N PHE A 38 9.94 -4.42 -3.74
CA PHE A 38 9.02 -3.37 -4.19
C PHE A 38 9.84 -2.11 -4.51
N PRO A 39 9.44 -1.30 -5.51
CA PRO A 39 10.27 -0.15 -5.93
C PRO A 39 10.49 0.90 -4.85
N TYR A 40 9.63 0.94 -3.84
CA TYR A 40 9.74 1.90 -2.74
C TYR A 40 10.12 1.22 -1.43
N ALA A 41 10.87 0.12 -1.50
CA ALA A 41 11.31 -0.65 -0.34
C ALA A 41 11.96 0.21 0.74
N GLY A 42 11.70 -0.13 2.00
CA GLY A 42 12.25 0.58 3.15
C GLY A 42 11.19 0.97 4.16
N THR A 43 11.62 1.61 5.24
CA THR A 43 10.72 2.06 6.30
C THR A 43 10.67 3.58 6.32
N TYR A 44 9.45 4.12 6.29
CA TYR A 44 9.16 5.55 6.27
C TYR A 44 8.57 5.94 7.63
N HIS A 45 9.08 7.03 8.21
CA HIS A 45 8.63 7.50 9.52
C HIS A 45 7.75 8.74 9.37
N GLY A 46 6.50 8.62 9.81
CA GLY A 46 5.53 9.69 9.79
C GLY A 46 4.78 9.82 8.47
N PRO A 47 3.57 10.44 8.51
CA PRO A 47 2.69 10.53 7.34
C PRO A 47 3.32 11.24 6.14
N ARG A 48 4.10 12.29 6.38
CA ARG A 48 4.72 13.05 5.29
C ARG A 48 5.73 12.22 4.50
N ALA A 49 6.55 11.41 5.20
CA ALA A 49 7.51 10.53 4.53
C ALA A 49 6.79 9.49 3.68
N VAL A 50 5.67 8.95 4.16
CA VAL A 50 4.84 8.00 3.40
C VAL A 50 4.25 8.69 2.16
N LEU A 51 3.72 9.89 2.31
CA LEU A 51 3.17 10.65 1.18
C LEU A 51 4.22 10.87 0.10
N GLU A 52 5.38 11.40 0.47
CA GLU A 52 6.43 11.78 -0.50
C GLU A 52 7.16 10.55 -1.05
N GLY A 53 7.42 9.55 -0.22
CA GLY A 53 8.20 8.38 -0.61
C GLY A 53 7.39 7.26 -1.27
N VAL A 54 6.09 7.20 -1.05
CA VAL A 54 5.24 6.13 -1.56
C VAL A 54 4.09 6.66 -2.41
N PHE A 55 3.15 7.38 -1.84
CA PHE A 55 1.89 7.72 -2.53
C PHE A 55 2.10 8.64 -3.73
N MET A 56 2.93 9.68 -3.61
CA MET A 56 3.21 10.57 -4.72
C MET A 56 3.92 9.84 -5.86
N ARG A 57 4.81 8.90 -5.53
CA ARG A 57 5.50 8.09 -6.53
C ARG A 57 4.57 7.11 -7.22
N LEU A 58 3.65 6.48 -6.48
CA LEU A 58 2.62 5.63 -7.07
C LEU A 58 1.78 6.42 -8.09
N GLY A 59 1.42 7.65 -7.76
CA GLY A 59 0.59 8.49 -8.62
C GLY A 59 1.31 9.01 -9.87
N THR A 60 2.63 9.17 -9.82
CA THR A 60 3.41 9.73 -10.92
C THR A 60 4.09 8.68 -11.80
N GLU A 61 4.53 7.56 -11.22
CA GLU A 61 5.31 6.53 -11.93
C GLU A 61 4.43 5.41 -12.51
N TRP A 62 3.21 5.26 -12.01
CA TRP A 62 2.28 4.23 -12.45
C TRP A 62 1.02 4.84 -13.04
N LYS A 63 0.42 4.11 -13.98
CA LYS A 63 -0.89 4.42 -14.53
C LYS A 63 -1.91 3.48 -13.91
N GLY A 64 -2.92 4.05 -13.23
CA GLY A 64 -4.02 3.29 -12.67
C GLY A 64 -3.61 2.32 -11.56
N PHE A 65 -2.62 2.69 -10.73
CA PHE A 65 -2.25 1.85 -9.59
C PHE A 65 -3.43 1.69 -8.65
N ALA A 66 -3.80 0.45 -8.35
CA ALA A 66 -4.92 0.14 -7.47
C ALA A 66 -4.51 -0.92 -6.44
N ALA A 67 -5.06 -0.78 -5.24
CA ALA A 67 -4.92 -1.73 -4.15
C ALA A 67 -6.33 -2.13 -3.70
N VAL A 68 -6.80 -3.29 -4.13
CA VAL A 68 -8.17 -3.74 -3.89
C VAL A 68 -8.18 -4.88 -2.89
N PRO A 69 -8.62 -4.63 -1.64
CA PRO A 69 -8.75 -5.69 -0.65
C PRO A 69 -9.96 -6.56 -0.96
N HIS A 70 -9.86 -7.85 -0.70
CA HIS A 70 -10.98 -8.79 -0.84
C HIS A 70 -11.25 -9.56 0.46
N GLU A 71 -10.36 -9.46 1.45
CA GLU A 71 -10.54 -10.13 2.74
C GLU A 71 -9.83 -9.33 3.83
N PHE A 72 -10.44 -9.27 5.02
CA PHE A 72 -9.82 -8.66 6.19
C PHE A 72 -9.81 -9.68 7.34
N VAL A 73 -8.72 -9.66 8.10
CA VAL A 73 -8.64 -10.40 9.37
C VAL A 73 -8.66 -9.38 10.49
N ASP A 74 -9.67 -9.49 11.35
CA ASP A 74 -9.85 -8.58 12.49
C ASP A 74 -9.19 -9.18 13.72
N GLY A 75 -8.00 -8.70 14.04
CA GLY A 75 -7.27 -9.08 15.26
C GLY A 75 -7.34 -8.03 16.37
N GLY A 76 -8.32 -7.15 16.34
CA GLY A 76 -8.46 -6.07 17.33
C GLY A 76 -7.52 -4.91 17.04
N ASP A 77 -6.36 -4.87 17.66
CA ASP A 77 -5.35 -3.84 17.41
C ASP A 77 -4.50 -4.12 16.16
N THR A 78 -4.59 -5.32 15.63
CA THR A 78 -3.91 -5.72 14.40
C THR A 78 -4.95 -6.11 13.37
N ILE A 79 -4.97 -5.40 12.24
CA ILE A 79 -5.86 -5.67 11.12
C ILE A 79 -5.00 -6.12 9.94
N VAL A 80 -5.37 -7.23 9.31
CA VAL A 80 -4.71 -7.71 8.10
C VAL A 80 -5.66 -7.53 6.92
N ALA A 81 -5.17 -6.87 5.87
CA ALA A 81 -5.90 -6.73 4.61
C ALA A 81 -5.23 -7.60 3.56
N LEU A 82 -5.99 -8.50 2.96
CA LEU A 82 -5.54 -9.35 1.86
C LEU A 82 -6.19 -8.86 0.57
N GLY A 83 -5.41 -8.70 -0.48
CA GLY A 83 -5.96 -8.15 -1.71
C GLY A 83 -5.04 -8.30 -2.91
N LYS A 84 -5.32 -7.50 -3.93
CA LYS A 84 -4.56 -7.45 -5.17
C LYS A 84 -4.17 -6.03 -5.52
N TYR A 85 -2.89 -5.88 -5.89
CA TYR A 85 -2.42 -4.71 -6.62
C TYR A 85 -2.61 -4.90 -8.11
N SER A 86 -2.84 -3.81 -8.82
CA SER A 86 -2.79 -3.76 -10.27
C SER A 86 -2.30 -2.39 -10.71
N GLY A 87 -1.78 -2.32 -11.93
CA GLY A 87 -1.32 -1.08 -12.50
C GLY A 87 -0.42 -1.31 -13.71
N THR A 88 -0.07 -0.21 -14.38
CA THR A 88 0.84 -0.22 -15.52
C THR A 88 2.02 0.69 -15.19
N TYR A 89 3.24 0.16 -15.23
CA TYR A 89 4.43 0.96 -14.99
C TYR A 89 4.72 1.81 -16.23
N LYS A 90 4.76 3.13 -16.06
CA LYS A 90 4.85 4.04 -17.21
C LYS A 90 6.12 3.86 -18.01
N ALA A 91 7.25 3.63 -17.34
CA ALA A 91 8.56 3.53 -18.01
C ALA A 91 8.68 2.32 -18.93
N THR A 92 8.00 1.21 -18.62
CA THR A 92 8.05 -0.02 -19.42
C THR A 92 6.77 -0.28 -20.19
N ASN A 93 5.68 0.40 -19.83
CA ASN A 93 4.32 0.16 -20.31
C ASN A 93 3.84 -1.28 -20.05
N LYS A 94 4.37 -1.92 -19.01
CA LYS A 94 3.96 -3.27 -18.59
C LYS A 94 2.94 -3.19 -17.47
N SER A 95 1.87 -3.98 -17.59
CA SER A 95 0.84 -4.11 -16.57
C SER A 95 1.13 -5.30 -15.67
N PHE A 96 0.68 -5.23 -14.42
CA PHE A 96 0.84 -6.33 -13.48
C PHE A 96 -0.39 -6.50 -12.61
N GLN A 97 -0.51 -7.68 -12.02
CA GLN A 97 -1.36 -7.97 -10.88
C GLN A 97 -0.54 -8.78 -9.88
N ALA A 98 -0.63 -8.45 -8.60
CA ALA A 98 0.12 -9.16 -7.57
C ALA A 98 -0.69 -9.20 -6.28
N ASP A 99 -0.68 -10.35 -5.61
CA ASP A 99 -1.33 -10.48 -4.31
C ASP A 99 -0.54 -9.73 -3.25
N PHE A 100 -1.26 -9.10 -2.32
CA PHE A 100 -0.65 -8.43 -1.17
C PHE A 100 -1.30 -8.87 0.14
N ALA A 101 -0.54 -8.72 1.21
CA ALA A 101 -1.03 -8.74 2.58
C ALA A 101 -0.48 -7.51 3.28
N HIS A 102 -1.36 -6.70 3.84
CA HIS A 102 -0.99 -5.52 4.63
C HIS A 102 -1.30 -5.78 6.09
N VAL A 103 -0.32 -5.58 6.95
CA VAL A 103 -0.49 -5.72 8.40
C VAL A 103 -0.48 -4.32 9.03
N TRP A 104 -1.63 -3.95 9.59
CA TRP A 104 -1.83 -2.67 10.26
C TRP A 104 -1.87 -2.86 11.75
N LYS A 105 -1.12 -2.06 12.50
CA LYS A 105 -1.25 -1.95 13.96
C LYS A 105 -1.80 -0.60 14.32
N LEU A 106 -2.81 -0.60 15.19
CA LEU A 106 -3.45 0.64 15.64
C LEU A 106 -3.31 0.78 17.17
N ARG A 107 -3.24 2.04 17.60
CA ARG A 107 -3.27 2.43 19.00
C ARG A 107 -4.11 3.68 19.10
N ASP A 108 -5.08 3.68 20.02
CA ASP A 108 -5.99 4.82 20.24
C ASP A 108 -6.63 5.31 18.93
N GLY A 109 -7.00 4.36 18.06
CA GLY A 109 -7.68 4.65 16.81
C GLY A 109 -6.80 5.19 15.69
N LYS A 110 -5.47 5.19 15.85
CA LYS A 110 -4.52 5.63 14.82
C LYS A 110 -3.58 4.49 14.46
N ALA A 111 -3.21 4.44 13.17
CA ALA A 111 -2.24 3.46 12.71
C ALA A 111 -0.84 3.87 13.15
N VAL A 112 -0.19 3.00 13.92
CA VAL A 112 1.18 3.22 14.41
C VAL A 112 2.20 2.43 13.61
N ARG A 113 1.75 1.39 12.89
CA ARG A 113 2.62 0.56 12.07
C ARG A 113 1.85 -0.01 10.87
N PHE A 114 2.52 -0.04 9.75
CA PHE A 114 2.06 -0.70 8.52
C PHE A 114 3.21 -1.50 7.95
N VAL A 115 2.96 -2.76 7.58
CA VAL A 115 3.96 -3.60 6.90
C VAL A 115 3.31 -4.18 5.64
N GLN A 116 3.96 -3.96 4.51
CA GLN A 116 3.54 -4.51 3.22
C GLN A 116 4.22 -5.84 2.95
N TYR A 117 3.43 -6.83 2.57
CA TYR A 117 3.90 -8.08 1.95
C TYR A 117 3.26 -8.17 0.56
N VAL A 118 4.03 -8.52 -0.44
CA VAL A 118 3.55 -8.54 -1.82
C VAL A 118 4.36 -9.55 -2.63
N ASP A 119 3.75 -10.11 -3.67
CA ASP A 119 4.45 -10.94 -4.63
C ASP A 119 5.38 -10.06 -5.48
N THR A 120 6.58 -9.86 -5.00
CA THR A 120 7.53 -8.90 -5.59
C THR A 120 8.06 -9.32 -6.95
N LEU A 121 8.08 -10.61 -7.25
CA LEU A 121 8.52 -11.06 -8.59
C LEU A 121 7.64 -10.48 -9.68
N LEU A 122 6.32 -10.48 -9.49
CA LEU A 122 5.38 -9.93 -10.46
C LEU A 122 5.57 -8.42 -10.63
N VAL A 123 5.86 -7.72 -9.54
CA VAL A 123 6.17 -6.29 -9.59
C VAL A 123 7.47 -6.05 -10.35
N GLN A 124 8.52 -6.81 -10.04
CA GLN A 124 9.82 -6.70 -10.70
C GLN A 124 9.72 -6.92 -12.21
N ARG A 125 8.90 -7.87 -12.64
CA ARG A 125 8.67 -8.12 -14.08
C ARG A 125 8.04 -6.92 -14.79
N ALA A 126 7.24 -6.13 -14.10
CA ALA A 126 6.69 -4.90 -14.67
C ALA A 126 7.71 -3.77 -14.73
N LEU A 127 8.64 -3.73 -13.76
CA LEU A 127 9.64 -2.65 -13.67
C LEU A 127 10.75 -2.78 -14.70
N ASP A 128 11.10 -4.00 -15.10
CA ASP A 128 12.27 -4.27 -15.94
C ASP A 128 11.84 -4.73 -17.32
N ALA A 129 12.20 -3.93 -18.34
CA ALA A 129 11.86 -4.26 -19.73
C ALA A 129 12.54 -5.56 -20.22
N ALA A 130 13.65 -5.97 -19.60
CA ALA A 130 14.39 -7.18 -19.97
C ALA A 130 13.79 -8.46 -19.37
N LEU A 131 12.91 -8.36 -18.35
CA LEU A 131 12.26 -9.52 -17.75
C LEU A 131 11.00 -9.91 -18.54
N PRO A 132 10.57 -11.21 -18.46
CA PRO A 132 9.29 -11.62 -19.05
C PRO A 132 8.14 -10.81 -18.46
N ASN A 133 7.03 -10.69 -19.22
CA ASN A 133 5.83 -10.01 -18.71
C ASN A 133 5.32 -10.71 -17.45
N PRO A 134 4.75 -9.91 -16.51
CA PRO A 134 4.17 -10.46 -15.29
C PRO A 134 3.02 -11.41 -15.55
#